data_4d46cd78d66707f73c563a24d1a782f9
#
_entry.id   4d46cd78d66707f73c563a24d1a782f9
#
_cell.length_a   1.000
_cell.length_b   1.000
_cell.length_c   1.000
_cell.angle_alpha   90.00
_cell.angle_beta   90.00
_cell.angle_gamma   90.00
#
_symmetry.space_group_name_H-M   'P 1'
#
loop_
_entity.id
_entity.type
_entity.pdbx_description
1 polymer ?
#
loop_
_entity_poly.entity_id
_entity_poly.type
_entity_poly.pdbx_seq_one_letter_code
_entity_poly.pdbx_strand_id
1 'polypeptide(L)'
;MALTKSDIDQSIEGFLTLLKSSPRGAVFNPWWQVDAANDIGPQAPGIRREQLRAYLSERIGKAQLALIGEALGYRGGHFTGIAMTSERILLDATPGVARCDVFSAIKPRRTSRA
;
A
#
# COMPACT_ATOMS: atom_id res chain seq x y z
N MET A 1 20.70 8.07 16.85
CA MET A 1 21.39 7.61 15.63
C MET A 1 20.48 7.77 14.42
N ALA A 2 20.95 8.44 13.39
CA ALA A 2 20.15 8.62 12.18
C ALA A 2 20.10 7.33 11.37
N LEU A 3 18.90 6.95 10.87
CA LEU A 3 18.74 5.82 9.98
C LEU A 3 19.31 6.15 8.60
N THR A 4 20.10 5.25 8.04
CA THR A 4 20.55 5.37 6.65
C THR A 4 19.42 4.93 5.69
N LYS A 5 19.53 5.33 4.43
CA LYS A 5 18.60 4.85 3.40
C LYS A 5 18.60 3.33 3.31
N SER A 6 19.77 2.71 3.43
CA SER A 6 19.90 1.24 3.41
C SER A 6 19.17 0.58 4.59
N ASP A 7 19.25 1.16 5.79
CA ASP A 7 18.53 0.66 6.96
C ASP A 7 17.02 0.74 6.76
N ILE A 8 16.54 1.85 6.20
CA ILE A 8 15.13 2.06 5.90
C ILE A 8 14.64 1.03 4.87
N ASP A 9 15.38 0.87 3.78
CA ASP A 9 15.03 -0.07 2.71
C ASP A 9 14.98 -1.51 3.22
N GLN A 10 15.94 -1.92 4.05
CA GLN A 10 15.96 -3.24 4.67
C GLN A 10 14.77 -3.45 5.61
N SER A 11 14.42 -2.45 6.39
CA SER A 11 13.26 -2.51 7.29
C SER A 11 11.96 -2.66 6.51
N ILE A 12 11.80 -1.95 5.41
CA ILE A 12 10.63 -2.04 4.54
C ILE A 12 10.53 -3.42 3.91
N GLU A 13 11.63 -3.96 3.36
CA GLU A 13 11.63 -5.28 2.75
C GLU A 13 11.34 -6.39 3.77
N GLY A 14 11.86 -6.27 4.97
CA GLY A 14 11.54 -7.17 6.08
C GLY A 14 10.06 -7.14 6.44
N PHE A 15 9.47 -5.96 6.49
CA PHE A 15 8.05 -5.78 6.77
C PHE A 15 7.18 -6.38 5.65
N LEU A 16 7.50 -6.12 4.38
CA LEU A 16 6.77 -6.68 3.24
C LEU A 16 6.84 -8.22 3.22
N THR A 17 8.00 -8.78 3.57
CA THR A 17 8.17 -10.22 3.69
C THR A 17 7.34 -10.78 4.84
N LEU A 18 7.29 -10.07 5.97
CA LEU A 18 6.45 -10.46 7.11
C LEU A 18 4.97 -10.50 6.74
N LEU A 19 4.50 -9.58 5.92
CA LEU A 19 3.11 -9.57 5.44
C LEU A 19 2.73 -10.81 4.62
N LYS A 20 3.71 -11.57 4.14
CA LYS A 20 3.47 -12.84 3.43
C LYS A 20 2.83 -13.89 4.34
N SER A 21 3.10 -13.83 5.65
CA SER A 21 2.57 -14.73 6.65
C SER A 21 1.18 -14.29 7.07
N SER A 22 0.17 -14.62 6.27
CA SER A 22 -1.22 -14.35 6.66
C SER A 22 -1.86 -15.57 7.32
N PRO A 23 -2.86 -15.38 8.19
CA PRO A 23 -3.63 -16.49 8.75
C PRO A 23 -4.28 -17.34 7.67
N ARG A 24 -4.42 -18.64 7.92
CA ARG A 24 -5.18 -19.53 7.04
C ARG A 24 -6.67 -19.23 7.17
N GLY A 25 -7.44 -19.45 6.09
CA GLY A 25 -8.88 -19.31 6.07
C GLY A 25 -9.36 -18.22 5.13
N ALA A 26 -10.51 -17.63 5.44
CA ALA A 26 -11.16 -16.62 4.59
C ALA A 26 -10.56 -15.22 4.76
N VAL A 27 -9.24 -15.12 4.77
CA VAL A 27 -8.53 -13.85 4.88
C VAL A 27 -7.82 -13.56 3.57
N PHE A 28 -8.09 -12.41 2.99
CA PHE A 28 -7.41 -11.95 1.78
C PHE A 28 -6.19 -11.10 2.14
N ASN A 29 -5.06 -11.43 1.51
CA ASN A 29 -3.81 -10.69 1.67
C ASN A 29 -3.55 -9.85 0.42
N PRO A 30 -3.84 -8.54 0.42
CA PRO A 30 -3.73 -7.72 -0.79
C PRO A 30 -2.31 -7.61 -1.34
N TRP A 31 -1.30 -7.79 -0.50
CA TRP A 31 0.10 -7.67 -0.92
C TRP A 31 0.67 -8.95 -1.55
N TRP A 32 0.03 -10.10 -1.34
CA TRP A 32 0.56 -11.39 -1.79
C TRP A 32 -0.44 -12.26 -2.53
N GLN A 33 -1.73 -11.87 -2.55
CA GLN A 33 -2.78 -12.64 -3.21
C GLN A 33 -3.46 -11.82 -4.31
N VAL A 34 -3.95 -12.51 -5.31
CA VAL A 34 -4.77 -11.93 -6.38
C VAL A 34 -6.23 -12.11 -6.04
N ASP A 35 -7.01 -11.04 -6.14
CA ASP A 35 -8.47 -11.11 -6.15
C ASP A 35 -8.92 -11.37 -7.59
N ALA A 36 -9.16 -12.63 -7.91
CA ALA A 36 -9.47 -13.05 -9.28
C ALA A 36 -10.73 -12.38 -9.85
N ALA A 37 -11.66 -11.99 -8.98
CA ALA A 37 -12.91 -11.34 -9.40
C ALA A 37 -12.73 -9.86 -9.72
N ASN A 38 -11.87 -9.15 -8.99
CA ASN A 38 -11.81 -7.69 -9.03
C ASN A 38 -10.47 -7.12 -9.47
N ASP A 39 -9.37 -7.86 -9.38
CA ASP A 39 -8.07 -7.39 -9.82
C ASP A 39 -7.93 -7.42 -11.35
N ILE A 40 -7.14 -6.50 -11.89
CA ILE A 40 -6.87 -6.42 -13.33
C ILE A 40 -6.06 -7.61 -13.84
N GLY A 41 -5.32 -8.30 -12.97
CA GLY A 41 -4.49 -9.44 -13.36
C GLY A 41 -3.54 -9.87 -12.24
N PRO A 42 -2.66 -10.85 -12.54
CA PRO A 42 -1.75 -11.43 -11.55
C PRO A 42 -0.68 -10.45 -11.03
N GLN A 43 -0.48 -9.33 -11.71
CA GLN A 43 0.48 -8.30 -11.30
C GLN A 43 -0.03 -7.41 -10.16
N ALA A 44 -1.31 -7.47 -9.81
CA ALA A 44 -1.92 -6.57 -8.83
C ALA A 44 -1.24 -6.60 -7.45
N PRO A 45 -0.94 -7.77 -6.85
CA PRO A 45 -0.23 -7.78 -5.57
C PRO A 45 1.14 -7.10 -5.62
N GLY A 46 1.88 -7.28 -6.72
CA GLY A 46 3.16 -6.61 -6.93
C GLY A 46 3.03 -5.09 -6.96
N ILE A 47 1.99 -4.59 -7.63
CA ILE A 47 1.69 -3.15 -7.66
C ILE A 47 1.40 -2.64 -6.25
N ARG A 48 0.60 -3.35 -5.48
CA ARG A 48 0.27 -2.98 -4.09
C ARG A 48 1.51 -2.97 -3.20
N ARG A 49 2.42 -3.95 -3.36
CA ARG A 49 3.70 -3.93 -2.62
C ARG A 49 4.55 -2.72 -2.99
N GLU A 50 4.64 -2.38 -4.27
CA GLU A 50 5.40 -1.19 -4.72
C GLU A 50 4.82 0.10 -4.14
N GLN A 51 3.50 0.24 -4.13
CA GLN A 51 2.83 1.40 -3.56
C GLN A 51 3.05 1.52 -2.05
N LEU A 52 2.95 0.41 -1.33
CA LEU A 52 3.25 0.41 0.11
C LEU A 52 4.73 0.72 0.38
N ARG A 53 5.63 0.16 -0.42
CA ARG A 53 7.07 0.45 -0.32
C ARG A 53 7.35 1.94 -0.47
N ALA A 54 6.80 2.57 -1.49
CA ALA A 54 6.95 3.99 -1.71
C ALA A 54 6.36 4.83 -0.57
N TYR A 55 5.18 4.45 -0.09
CA TYR A 55 4.51 5.11 1.04
C TYR A 55 5.37 5.06 2.30
N LEU A 56 5.90 3.88 2.64
CA LEU A 56 6.72 3.70 3.82
C LEU A 56 8.08 4.40 3.70
N SER A 57 8.70 4.37 2.52
CA SER A 57 10.01 4.99 2.32
C SER A 57 9.97 6.51 2.52
N GLU A 58 8.84 7.15 2.27
CA GLU A 58 8.66 8.58 2.54
C GLU A 58 8.51 8.90 4.02
N ARG A 59 8.12 7.93 4.84
CA ARG A 59 7.65 8.17 6.22
C ARG A 59 8.52 7.58 7.30
N ILE A 60 9.16 6.46 7.05
CA ILE A 60 10.04 5.83 8.05
C ILE A 60 11.20 6.77 8.39
N GLY A 61 11.40 7.02 9.68
CA GLY A 61 12.37 7.95 10.18
C GLY A 61 11.92 9.41 10.25
N LYS A 62 10.73 9.73 9.71
CA LYS A 62 10.18 11.09 9.68
C LYS A 62 8.84 11.21 10.43
N ALA A 63 8.00 10.20 10.36
CA ALA A 63 6.70 10.21 11.00
C ALA A 63 6.83 10.16 12.52
N GLN A 64 6.08 11.02 13.21
CA GLN A 64 6.06 11.07 14.68
C GLN A 64 4.89 10.33 15.29
N LEU A 65 3.91 9.94 14.46
CA LEU A 65 2.69 9.25 14.89
C LEU A 65 2.35 8.15 13.91
N ALA A 66 1.95 6.99 14.42
CA ALA A 66 1.41 5.90 13.62
C ALA A 66 -0.02 5.61 14.05
N LEU A 67 -0.92 5.52 13.06
CA LEU A 67 -2.29 5.08 13.27
C LEU A 67 -2.41 3.64 12.78
N ILE A 68 -2.90 2.76 13.66
CA ILE A 68 -3.07 1.35 13.35
C ILE A 68 -4.55 1.05 13.30
N GLY A 69 -5.02 0.57 12.13
CA GLY A 69 -6.39 0.13 11.93
C GLY A 69 -6.51 -1.39 12.00
N GLU A 70 -7.71 -1.88 12.30
CA GLU A 70 -7.94 -3.32 12.45
C GLU A 70 -7.92 -4.05 11.10
N ALA A 71 -8.53 -3.47 10.06
CA ALA A 71 -8.61 -4.10 8.75
C ALA A 71 -8.56 -3.08 7.61
N LEU A 72 -8.08 -3.53 6.45
CA LEU A 72 -8.10 -2.72 5.24
C LEU A 72 -9.52 -2.62 4.69
N GLY A 73 -9.92 -1.40 4.33
CA GLY A 73 -11.20 -1.18 3.68
C GLY A 73 -11.29 -1.84 2.31
N TYR A 74 -12.42 -2.47 2.01
CA TYR A 74 -12.65 -3.17 0.73
C TYR A 74 -12.49 -2.26 -0.49
N ARG A 75 -12.92 -1.01 -0.39
CA ARG A 75 -12.79 -0.02 -1.48
C ARG A 75 -11.52 0.82 -1.41
N GLY A 76 -10.72 0.63 -0.38
CA GLY A 76 -9.49 1.39 -0.15
C GLY A 76 -8.26 0.51 -0.21
N GLY A 77 -7.66 0.23 0.94
CA GLY A 77 -6.40 -0.50 1.06
C GLY A 77 -6.39 -1.88 0.41
N HIS A 78 -7.55 -2.52 0.24
CA HIS A 78 -7.68 -3.76 -0.52
C HIS A 78 -7.08 -3.63 -1.94
N PHE A 79 -7.29 -2.49 -2.61
CA PHE A 79 -6.81 -2.26 -3.97
C PHE A 79 -5.53 -1.44 -4.04
N THR A 80 -5.28 -0.55 -3.08
CA THR A 80 -4.07 0.29 -3.10
C THR A 80 -2.89 -0.32 -2.38
N GLY A 81 -3.14 -1.17 -1.40
CA GLY A 81 -2.13 -1.67 -0.48
C GLY A 81 -1.75 -0.66 0.60
N ILE A 82 -2.42 0.49 0.67
CA ILE A 82 -2.15 1.57 1.63
C ILE A 82 -3.39 1.77 2.50
N ALA A 83 -3.21 1.76 3.82
CA ALA A 83 -4.31 1.94 4.75
C ALA A 83 -5.07 3.25 4.50
N MET A 84 -6.39 3.21 4.63
CA MET A 84 -7.29 4.37 4.50
C MET A 84 -7.17 5.13 3.17
N THR A 85 -6.69 4.47 2.11
CA THR A 85 -6.40 5.11 0.83
C THR A 85 -7.11 4.37 -0.29
N SER A 86 -7.97 5.05 -1.04
CA SER A 86 -8.63 4.48 -2.21
C SER A 86 -7.81 4.72 -3.49
N GLU A 87 -8.08 3.92 -4.54
CA GLU A 87 -7.45 4.14 -5.84
C GLU A 87 -7.79 5.54 -6.39
N ARG A 88 -9.00 6.01 -6.15
CA ARG A 88 -9.43 7.34 -6.57
C ARG A 88 -8.54 8.44 -5.97
N ILE A 89 -8.19 8.33 -4.69
CA ILE A 89 -7.27 9.27 -4.03
C ILE A 89 -5.89 9.21 -4.68
N LEU A 90 -5.35 8.00 -4.88
CA LEU A 90 -4.03 7.83 -5.48
C LEU A 90 -3.95 8.33 -6.91
N LEU A 91 -4.98 8.08 -7.69
CA LEU A 91 -5.02 8.46 -9.11
C LEU A 91 -5.46 9.91 -9.33
N ASP A 92 -5.77 10.63 -8.25
CA ASP A 92 -6.22 12.03 -8.31
C ASP A 92 -7.46 12.22 -9.20
N ALA A 93 -8.35 11.21 -9.17
CA ALA A 93 -9.54 11.18 -10.01
C ALA A 93 -10.79 11.75 -9.34
N THR A 94 -10.67 12.32 -8.13
CA THR A 94 -11.80 12.91 -7.42
C THR A 94 -11.87 14.41 -7.68
N PRO A 95 -12.94 14.92 -8.34
CA PRO A 95 -13.09 16.36 -8.57
C PRO A 95 -13.05 17.14 -7.27
N GLY A 96 -12.27 18.22 -7.23
CA GLY A 96 -12.14 19.11 -6.08
C GLY A 96 -11.23 18.61 -4.95
N VAL A 97 -10.66 17.43 -5.10
CA VAL A 97 -9.67 16.91 -4.15
C VAL A 97 -8.30 16.96 -4.80
N ALA A 98 -7.45 17.87 -4.34
CA ALA A 98 -6.08 17.94 -4.81
C ALA A 98 -5.29 16.72 -4.30
N ARG A 99 -4.41 16.19 -5.13
CA ARG A 99 -3.48 15.15 -4.71
C ARG A 99 -2.64 15.69 -3.57
N CYS A 100 -2.64 15.01 -2.47
CA CYS A 100 -1.87 15.42 -1.30
C CYS A 100 -0.39 15.10 -1.50
N ASP A 101 0.48 16.00 -1.05
CA ASP A 101 1.93 15.81 -1.05
C ASP A 101 2.37 14.56 -0.29
N VAL A 102 1.46 14.01 0.51
CA VAL A 102 1.64 12.74 1.23
C VAL A 102 1.99 11.57 0.29
N PHE A 103 1.63 11.66 -0.99
CA PHE A 103 1.85 10.58 -1.95
C PHE A 103 2.85 10.96 -3.06
N SER A 104 3.77 11.87 -2.79
CA SER A 104 4.65 12.44 -3.82
C SER A 104 5.54 11.42 -4.53
N ALA A 105 6.05 10.42 -3.82
CA ALA A 105 6.94 9.39 -4.38
C ALA A 105 6.20 8.20 -5.00
N ILE A 106 4.88 8.11 -4.82
CA ILE A 106 4.10 7.00 -5.35
C ILE A 106 3.79 7.24 -6.82
N LYS A 107 4.11 6.26 -7.66
CA LYS A 107 3.64 6.19 -9.03
C LYS A 107 2.34 5.38 -9.03
N PRO A 108 1.17 6.03 -8.97
CA PRO A 108 -0.08 5.33 -8.77
C PRO A 108 -0.40 4.45 -9.97
N ARG A 109 -0.75 3.22 -9.69
CA ARG A 109 -1.21 2.26 -10.68
C ARG A 109 -2.48 1.60 -10.21
N ARG A 110 -3.39 1.40 -11.13
CA ARG A 110 -4.65 0.73 -10.85
C ARG A 110 -4.45 -0.78 -10.71
N THR A 111 -5.07 -1.36 -9.70
CA THR A 111 -5.11 -2.81 -9.53
C THR A 111 -6.51 -3.38 -9.74
N SER A 112 -7.56 -2.55 -9.64
CA SER A 112 -8.94 -2.97 -9.85
C SER A 112 -9.33 -2.94 -11.33
N ARG A 113 -10.27 -3.82 -11.69
CA ARG A 113 -10.85 -3.88 -13.04
C ARG A 113 -11.79 -2.73 -13.35
N ALA A 114 -12.38 -2.16 -12.36
CA ALA A 114 -13.40 -1.12 -12.51
C ALA A 114 -12.83 0.24 -12.89
#